data_d16fe43feafa4dbe32bdd46935db53fd
#
_entry.id   d16fe43feafa4dbe32bdd46935db53fd
#
_cell.length_a   1.000
_cell.length_b   1.000
_cell.length_c   1.000
_cell.angle_alpha   90.00
_cell.angle_beta   90.00
_cell.angle_gamma   90.00
#
_symmetry.space_group_name_H-M   'P 1'
#
loop_
_entity.id
_entity.type
_entity.pdbx_description
1 polymer ?
#
loop_
_entity_poly.entity_id
_entity_poly.type
_entity_poly.pdbx_seq_one_letter_code
_entity_poly.pdbx_strand_id
1 'polypeptide(L)'
;MDLNKYLNETAAPETKYSKGEYAAMKKAEREAVWVQVDARMGEVLADAPALQEFLNFMSQSRNSLPNQLLLSGQNADITDARTFQQWKDAGRHIRTGEEGYTAIVGQVYENNGRKASGYNIGKVFDITQTRGRPVPPPANYQVDELVAAAIESSPVPIQISDSLPDSIQAQYVPKNRTIYVRNGMDAGTTLCAIVRECAQADFHKDYTYNRQSYAAPSYCAAYMVAHRYGLDTAAFNFDRVVALYGNLGKEQQRGFLTDVNIVGGGLLRSLSRTLAVQSREPPTAEYAVAVPSAKKQSRQRERG
;
A
#
# COMPACT_ATOMS: atom_id res chain seq x y z
N MET A 1 -30.73 -10.22 57.57
CA MET A 1 -30.21 -10.23 56.20
C MET A 1 -29.10 -9.19 56.16
N ASP A 2 -27.85 -9.63 56.03
CA ASP A 2 -26.69 -8.71 56.01
C ASP A 2 -26.43 -8.18 54.60
N LEU A 3 -26.82 -6.93 54.38
CA LEU A 3 -26.70 -6.25 53.08
C LEU A 3 -25.26 -5.94 52.71
N ASN A 4 -24.30 -5.98 53.65
CA ASN A 4 -22.89 -5.72 53.37
C ASN A 4 -22.28 -6.81 52.48
N LYS A 5 -22.83 -8.04 52.49
CA LYS A 5 -22.41 -9.12 51.60
C LYS A 5 -22.68 -8.83 50.11
N TYR A 6 -23.71 -8.07 49.81
CA TYR A 6 -24.13 -7.71 48.44
C TYR A 6 -23.49 -6.41 47.97
N LEU A 7 -23.13 -5.52 48.90
CA LEU A 7 -22.45 -4.25 48.55
C LEU A 7 -20.95 -4.45 48.25
N ASN A 8 -20.32 -5.50 48.79
CA ASN A 8 -18.90 -5.81 48.50
C ASN A 8 -18.72 -6.57 47.17
N GLU A 9 -19.77 -7.12 46.54
CA GLU A 9 -19.67 -7.73 45.21
C GLU A 9 -19.64 -6.72 44.04
N THR A 10 -19.91 -5.44 44.32
CA THR A 10 -19.84 -4.35 43.34
C THR A 10 -18.57 -3.51 43.47
N ALA A 11 -17.58 -3.96 44.24
CA ALA A 11 -16.25 -3.33 44.25
C ALA A 11 -15.65 -3.39 42.83
N ALA A 12 -15.40 -2.23 42.24
CA ALA A 12 -14.67 -2.14 40.99
C ALA A 12 -13.39 -2.98 41.10
N PRO A 13 -13.00 -3.74 40.05
CA PRO A 13 -11.84 -4.59 40.12
C PRO A 13 -10.64 -3.76 40.62
N GLU A 14 -10.03 -4.20 41.72
CA GLU A 14 -8.83 -3.55 42.28
C GLU A 14 -7.81 -3.38 41.15
N THR A 15 -7.50 -2.14 40.80
CA THR A 15 -6.47 -1.85 39.82
C THR A 15 -5.15 -2.36 40.36
N LYS A 16 -4.62 -3.42 39.77
CA LYS A 16 -3.42 -4.18 40.16
C LYS A 16 -2.16 -3.28 40.27
N TYR A 17 -2.26 -2.03 39.77
CA TYR A 17 -1.17 -1.06 39.71
C TYR A 17 -1.66 0.32 40.13
N SER A 18 -0.82 1.10 40.80
CA SER A 18 -1.06 2.52 40.99
C SER A 18 -1.04 3.24 39.63
N LYS A 19 -1.63 4.44 39.56
CA LYS A 19 -1.67 5.24 38.33
C LYS A 19 -0.26 5.55 37.80
N GLY A 20 0.73 5.74 38.71
CA GLY A 20 2.12 5.97 38.36
C GLY A 20 2.82 4.73 37.80
N GLU A 21 2.63 3.57 38.42
CA GLU A 21 3.17 2.29 37.96
C GLU A 21 2.59 1.90 36.58
N TYR A 22 1.29 2.07 36.40
CA TYR A 22 0.65 1.84 35.09
C TYR A 22 1.22 2.75 33.99
N ALA A 23 1.44 4.03 34.27
CA ALA A 23 2.03 4.98 33.33
C ALA A 23 3.48 4.60 32.98
N ALA A 24 4.28 4.19 33.98
CA ALA A 24 5.65 3.72 33.78
C ALA A 24 5.71 2.44 32.94
N MET A 25 4.84 1.47 33.23
CA MET A 25 4.72 0.24 32.46
C MET A 25 4.37 0.53 31.00
N LYS A 26 3.37 1.40 30.75
CA LYS A 26 2.97 1.78 29.38
C LYS A 26 4.05 2.58 28.65
N LYS A 27 4.87 3.33 29.34
CA LYS A 27 6.04 4.00 28.77
C LYS A 27 7.10 2.98 28.33
N ALA A 28 7.46 2.06 29.22
CA ALA A 28 8.42 1.00 28.91
C ALA A 28 7.96 0.10 27.75
N GLU A 29 6.68 -0.25 27.69
CA GLU A 29 6.10 -1.01 26.57
C GLU A 29 6.27 -0.26 25.22
N ARG A 30 6.00 1.05 25.19
CA ARG A 30 6.21 1.86 23.97
C ARG A 30 7.68 1.94 23.58
N GLU A 31 8.58 2.14 24.54
CA GLU A 31 10.02 2.19 24.29
C GLU A 31 10.53 0.86 23.71
N ALA A 32 10.09 -0.27 24.27
CA ALA A 32 10.45 -1.59 23.78
C ALA A 32 9.97 -1.82 22.33
N VAL A 33 8.77 -1.37 21.97
CA VAL A 33 8.24 -1.46 20.60
C VAL A 33 9.08 -0.62 19.62
N TRP A 34 9.51 0.58 20.01
CA TRP A 34 10.35 1.41 19.15
C TRP A 34 11.76 0.80 18.96
N VAL A 35 12.30 0.13 19.97
CA VAL A 35 13.55 -0.62 19.83
C VAL A 35 13.41 -1.74 18.79
N GLN A 36 12.26 -2.45 18.77
CA GLN A 36 11.98 -3.48 17.77
C GLN A 36 11.84 -2.89 16.36
N VAL A 37 11.15 -1.75 16.22
CA VAL A 37 11.03 -1.02 14.94
C VAL A 37 12.41 -0.66 14.39
N ASP A 38 13.29 -0.12 15.24
CA ASP A 38 14.63 0.29 14.85
C ASP A 38 15.53 -0.90 14.48
N ALA A 39 15.42 -2.01 15.22
CA ALA A 39 16.16 -3.24 14.92
C ALA A 39 15.70 -3.82 13.57
N ARG A 40 14.39 -3.95 13.36
CA ARG A 40 13.84 -4.48 12.10
C ARG A 40 14.20 -3.61 10.89
N MET A 41 14.24 -2.30 11.05
CA MET A 41 14.69 -1.38 10.01
C MET A 41 16.13 -1.68 9.56
N GLY A 42 17.05 -1.95 10.49
CA GLY A 42 18.42 -2.36 10.19
C GLY A 42 18.49 -3.70 9.46
N GLU A 43 17.68 -4.69 9.89
CA GLU A 43 17.59 -6.00 9.23
C GLU A 43 17.08 -5.88 7.78
N VAL A 44 16.02 -5.09 7.54
CA VAL A 44 15.43 -4.85 6.22
C VAL A 44 16.44 -4.22 5.25
N LEU A 45 17.35 -3.39 5.74
CA LEU A 45 18.36 -2.70 4.91
C LEU A 45 19.74 -3.39 4.96
N ALA A 46 19.84 -4.60 5.51
CA ALA A 46 21.09 -5.33 5.62
C ALA A 46 21.59 -5.83 4.27
N ASP A 47 20.67 -6.32 3.42
CA ASP A 47 21.00 -6.82 2.08
C ASP A 47 19.80 -6.68 1.12
N ALA A 48 20.04 -6.93 -0.17
CA ALA A 48 19.04 -6.80 -1.21
C ALA A 48 17.85 -7.78 -1.07
N PRO A 49 18.07 -9.07 -0.71
CA PRO A 49 16.98 -9.99 -0.44
C PRO A 49 16.07 -9.54 0.71
N ALA A 50 16.64 -9.06 1.82
CA ALA A 50 15.87 -8.58 2.97
C ALA A 50 15.01 -7.36 2.62
N LEU A 51 15.57 -6.41 1.87
CA LEU A 51 14.80 -5.26 1.36
C LEU A 51 13.69 -5.72 0.42
N GLN A 52 13.98 -6.63 -0.49
CA GLN A 52 12.99 -7.15 -1.45
C GLN A 52 11.83 -7.84 -0.72
N GLU A 53 12.11 -8.70 0.26
CA GLU A 53 11.09 -9.36 1.09
C GLU A 53 10.21 -8.32 1.81
N PHE A 54 10.80 -7.28 2.36
CA PHE A 54 10.06 -6.21 3.02
C PHE A 54 9.20 -5.42 2.02
N LEU A 55 9.68 -5.14 0.82
CA LEU A 55 8.89 -4.50 -0.23
C LEU A 55 7.71 -5.38 -0.69
N ASN A 56 7.89 -6.71 -0.74
CA ASN A 56 6.81 -7.66 -0.98
C ASN A 56 5.72 -7.51 0.09
N PHE A 57 6.11 -7.49 1.36
CA PHE A 57 5.20 -7.26 2.48
C PHE A 57 4.49 -5.91 2.36
N MET A 58 5.23 -4.82 2.12
CA MET A 58 4.67 -3.47 1.95
C MET A 58 3.68 -3.38 0.79
N SER A 59 3.88 -4.12 -0.29
CA SER A 59 2.98 -4.13 -1.45
C SER A 59 1.60 -4.70 -1.12
N GLN A 60 1.51 -5.58 -0.14
CA GLN A 60 0.30 -6.27 0.31
C GLN A 60 -0.37 -5.55 1.49
N SER A 61 0.41 -4.92 2.34
CA SER A 61 -0.01 -4.34 3.61
C SER A 61 -0.32 -2.84 3.48
N ARG A 62 -1.37 -2.37 4.17
CA ARG A 62 -1.80 -0.96 4.15
C ARG A 62 -1.54 -0.24 5.49
N ASN A 63 -0.50 -0.64 6.18
CA ASN A 63 -0.15 -0.12 7.49
C ASN A 63 0.83 1.07 7.40
N SER A 64 0.98 1.81 8.50
CA SER A 64 2.06 2.80 8.65
C SER A 64 3.42 2.10 8.66
N LEU A 65 4.50 2.79 8.27
CA LEU A 65 5.84 2.21 8.26
C LEU A 65 6.23 1.51 9.59
N PRO A 66 6.03 2.11 10.78
CA PRO A 66 6.35 1.40 12.03
C PRO A 66 5.57 0.09 12.17
N ASN A 67 4.29 0.04 11.79
CA ASN A 67 3.52 -1.18 11.82
C ASN A 67 3.93 -2.17 10.73
N GLN A 68 4.33 -1.70 9.56
CA GLN A 68 4.90 -2.58 8.52
C GLN A 68 6.16 -3.30 9.04
N LEU A 69 7.08 -2.56 9.68
CA LEU A 69 8.29 -3.12 10.27
C LEU A 69 7.96 -4.11 11.41
N LEU A 70 7.07 -3.73 12.33
CA LEU A 70 6.67 -4.60 13.44
C LEU A 70 6.00 -5.88 12.96
N LEU A 71 5.05 -5.77 12.03
CA LEU A 71 4.27 -6.91 11.57
C LEU A 71 5.09 -7.86 10.71
N SER A 72 5.92 -7.33 9.78
CA SER A 72 6.81 -8.17 8.96
C SER A 72 7.86 -8.92 9.78
N GLY A 73 8.29 -8.36 10.92
CA GLY A 73 9.18 -9.03 11.85
C GLY A 73 8.51 -10.11 12.69
N GLN A 74 7.18 -10.05 12.87
CA GLN A 74 6.42 -11.06 13.60
C GLN A 74 5.92 -12.19 12.69
N ASN A 75 5.47 -11.86 11.48
CA ASN A 75 5.05 -12.84 10.47
C ASN A 75 5.02 -12.17 9.08
N ALA A 76 5.80 -12.69 8.14
CA ALA A 76 5.89 -12.20 6.77
C ALA A 76 4.62 -12.46 5.93
N ASP A 77 3.76 -13.40 6.34
CA ASP A 77 2.55 -13.79 5.61
C ASP A 77 1.33 -12.92 5.94
N ILE A 78 1.47 -11.92 6.82
CA ILE A 78 0.39 -10.99 7.15
C ILE A 78 0.05 -10.14 5.93
N THR A 79 -1.23 -10.13 5.55
CA THR A 79 -1.72 -9.37 4.39
C THR A 79 -2.68 -8.24 4.76
N ASP A 80 -3.64 -8.48 5.65
CA ASP A 80 -4.63 -7.49 6.09
C ASP A 80 -4.83 -7.60 7.61
N ALA A 81 -4.01 -6.86 8.34
CA ALA A 81 -4.04 -6.83 9.79
C ALA A 81 -4.89 -5.67 10.32
N ARG A 82 -5.89 -6.00 11.15
CA ARG A 82 -6.81 -5.02 11.75
C ARG A 82 -7.03 -5.33 13.23
N THR A 83 -7.49 -4.31 13.97
CA THR A 83 -7.93 -4.48 15.36
C THR A 83 -9.20 -5.34 15.45
N PHE A 84 -9.47 -5.87 16.64
CA PHE A 84 -10.72 -6.60 16.90
C PHE A 84 -11.96 -5.81 16.47
N GLN A 85 -12.01 -4.52 16.81
CA GLN A 85 -13.15 -3.66 16.48
C GLN A 85 -13.31 -3.48 14.97
N GLN A 86 -12.20 -3.22 14.25
CA GLN A 86 -12.23 -3.08 12.79
C GLN A 86 -12.70 -4.36 12.09
N TRP A 87 -12.32 -5.54 12.59
CA TRP A 87 -12.83 -6.80 12.05
C TRP A 87 -14.31 -6.98 12.33
N LYS A 88 -14.78 -6.66 13.55
CA LYS A 88 -16.19 -6.68 13.89
C LYS A 88 -17.02 -5.77 13.00
N ASP A 89 -16.56 -4.55 12.74
CA ASP A 89 -17.20 -3.57 11.86
C ASP A 89 -17.23 -4.06 10.39
N ALA A 90 -16.23 -4.84 9.98
CA ALA A 90 -16.18 -5.50 8.67
C ALA A 90 -17.05 -6.77 8.58
N GLY A 91 -17.77 -7.14 9.63
CA GLY A 91 -18.60 -8.34 9.69
C GLY A 91 -17.80 -9.64 9.80
N ARG A 92 -16.59 -9.56 10.39
CA ARG A 92 -15.72 -10.71 10.65
C ARG A 92 -15.40 -10.84 12.13
N HIS A 93 -15.09 -12.05 12.55
CA HIS A 93 -14.81 -12.40 13.95
C HIS A 93 -13.47 -13.12 14.04
N ILE A 94 -12.68 -12.79 15.05
CA ILE A 94 -11.45 -13.51 15.37
C ILE A 94 -11.81 -14.95 15.76
N ARG A 95 -11.06 -15.93 15.28
CA ARG A 95 -11.25 -17.33 15.68
C ARG A 95 -10.79 -17.51 17.14
N THR A 96 -11.44 -18.38 17.86
CA THR A 96 -11.08 -18.69 19.24
C THR A 96 -9.69 -19.30 19.30
N GLY A 97 -8.85 -18.82 20.21
CA GLY A 97 -7.48 -19.30 20.41
C GLY A 97 -6.42 -18.56 19.55
N GLU A 98 -6.82 -17.64 18.70
CA GLU A 98 -5.83 -16.85 17.92
C GLU A 98 -5.13 -15.82 18.79
N GLU A 99 -3.83 -15.72 18.65
CA GLU A 99 -3.01 -14.69 19.27
C GLU A 99 -2.79 -13.53 18.29
N GLY A 100 -3.09 -12.31 18.75
CA GLY A 100 -2.91 -11.10 17.92
C GLY A 100 -1.46 -10.66 17.87
N TYR A 101 -1.08 -10.06 16.74
CA TYR A 101 0.21 -9.42 16.53
C TYR A 101 0.29 -8.08 17.25
N THR A 102 1.47 -7.73 17.73
CA THR A 102 1.71 -6.43 18.39
C THR A 102 1.78 -5.32 17.34
N ALA A 103 1.04 -4.24 17.56
CA ALA A 103 1.01 -3.10 16.65
C ALA A 103 0.78 -1.78 17.42
N ILE A 104 1.15 -0.67 16.79
CA ILE A 104 0.84 0.68 17.24
C ILE A 104 -0.57 1.00 16.72
N VAL A 105 -1.54 1.12 17.63
CA VAL A 105 -2.94 1.36 17.29
C VAL A 105 -3.39 2.74 17.70
N GLY A 106 -4.17 3.39 16.85
CA GLY A 106 -4.79 4.68 17.18
C GLY A 106 -5.79 4.52 18.32
N GLN A 107 -5.79 5.46 19.24
CA GLN A 107 -6.73 5.52 20.36
C GLN A 107 -7.33 6.93 20.43
N VAL A 108 -8.67 6.97 20.58
CA VAL A 108 -9.36 8.21 20.95
C VAL A 108 -9.66 8.15 22.45
N TYR A 109 -9.31 9.17 23.17
CA TYR A 109 -9.55 9.29 24.60
C TYR A 109 -10.09 10.68 24.94
N GLU A 110 -10.75 10.81 26.07
CA GLU A 110 -11.22 12.08 26.57
C GLU A 110 -10.22 12.67 27.57
N ASN A 111 -9.84 13.91 27.35
CA ASN A 111 -8.96 14.65 28.25
C ASN A 111 -9.61 16.00 28.58
N ASN A 112 -10.01 16.19 29.85
CA ASN A 112 -10.69 17.38 30.35
C ASN A 112 -11.93 17.78 29.52
N GLY A 113 -12.80 16.79 29.20
CA GLY A 113 -14.01 17.01 28.40
C GLY A 113 -13.76 17.25 26.90
N ARG A 114 -12.52 17.11 26.43
CA ARG A 114 -12.17 17.24 25.01
C ARG A 114 -11.69 15.89 24.45
N LYS A 115 -12.18 15.51 23.27
CA LYS A 115 -11.66 14.34 22.56
C LYS A 115 -10.24 14.62 22.11
N ALA A 116 -9.32 13.76 22.48
CA ALA A 116 -7.94 13.75 22.03
C ALA A 116 -7.64 12.43 21.33
N SER A 117 -6.74 12.45 20.36
CA SER A 117 -6.24 11.25 19.68
C SER A 117 -4.79 10.99 20.08
N GLY A 118 -4.44 9.72 20.15
CA GLY A 118 -3.09 9.28 20.45
C GLY A 118 -2.88 7.85 19.96
N TYR A 119 -1.75 7.27 20.33
CA TYR A 119 -1.38 5.93 19.98
C TYR A 119 -1.09 5.10 21.22
N ASN A 120 -1.45 3.84 21.16
CA ASN A 120 -1.15 2.86 22.18
C ASN A 120 -0.58 1.59 21.53
N ILE A 121 0.08 0.75 22.32
CA ILE A 121 0.43 -0.59 21.88
C ILE A 121 -0.79 -1.47 22.07
N GLY A 122 -1.17 -2.18 21.03
CA GLY A 122 -2.34 -3.04 21.02
C GLY A 122 -2.13 -4.28 20.16
N LYS A 123 -3.20 -5.05 20.00
CA LYS A 123 -3.19 -6.26 19.18
C LYS A 123 -4.01 -6.05 17.91
N VAL A 124 -3.43 -6.53 16.80
CA VAL A 124 -4.11 -6.67 15.51
C VAL A 124 -4.11 -8.15 15.10
N PHE A 125 -5.04 -8.51 14.24
CA PHE A 125 -5.23 -9.88 13.77
C PHE A 125 -5.24 -9.85 12.26
N ASP A 126 -4.52 -10.78 11.62
CA ASP A 126 -4.57 -10.92 10.17
C ASP A 126 -5.91 -11.54 9.74
N ILE A 127 -6.28 -11.28 8.49
CA ILE A 127 -7.51 -11.81 7.89
C ILE A 127 -7.58 -13.35 7.98
N THR A 128 -6.44 -14.05 7.89
CA THR A 128 -6.34 -15.51 8.03
C THR A 128 -6.72 -16.00 9.42
N GLN A 129 -6.67 -15.15 10.44
CA GLN A 129 -7.08 -15.44 11.82
C GLN A 129 -8.57 -15.18 12.06
N THR A 130 -9.33 -14.82 11.01
CA THR A 130 -10.73 -14.43 11.14
C THR A 130 -11.67 -15.36 10.38
N ARG A 131 -12.95 -15.34 10.76
CA ARG A 131 -14.08 -15.99 10.06
C ARG A 131 -15.21 -15.00 9.87
N GLY A 132 -16.08 -15.20 8.88
CA GLY A 132 -17.23 -14.35 8.61
C GLY A 132 -17.41 -14.07 7.14
N ARG A 133 -17.84 -12.85 6.79
CA ARG A 133 -18.11 -12.47 5.39
C ARG A 133 -16.90 -12.84 4.49
N PRO A 134 -17.12 -13.55 3.36
CA PRO A 134 -16.05 -13.84 2.42
C PRO A 134 -15.35 -12.56 1.96
N VAL A 135 -14.04 -12.62 1.84
CA VAL A 135 -13.26 -11.58 1.17
C VAL A 135 -13.17 -11.97 -0.29
N PRO A 136 -13.54 -11.08 -1.23
CA PRO A 136 -13.36 -11.36 -2.64
C PRO A 136 -11.89 -11.72 -2.91
N PRO A 137 -11.63 -12.71 -3.77
CA PRO A 137 -10.26 -12.97 -4.22
C PRO A 137 -9.69 -11.70 -4.85
N PRO A 138 -8.35 -11.52 -4.82
CA PRO A 138 -7.72 -10.44 -5.56
C PRO A 138 -8.17 -10.50 -7.02
N ALA A 139 -8.61 -9.36 -7.56
CA ALA A 139 -8.94 -9.29 -8.98
C ALA A 139 -7.66 -9.47 -9.80
N ASN A 140 -7.75 -10.30 -10.84
CA ASN A 140 -6.66 -10.51 -11.79
C ASN A 140 -6.87 -9.54 -12.96
N TYR A 141 -6.00 -8.54 -13.08
CA TYR A 141 -6.05 -7.54 -14.13
C TYR A 141 -5.06 -7.90 -15.24
N GLN A 142 -5.45 -7.66 -16.49
CA GLN A 142 -4.50 -7.70 -17.60
C GLN A 142 -3.53 -6.51 -17.49
N VAL A 143 -2.32 -6.69 -17.99
CA VAL A 143 -1.28 -5.65 -17.87
C VAL A 143 -1.69 -4.35 -18.56
N ASP A 144 -2.41 -4.44 -19.69
CA ASP A 144 -2.93 -3.27 -20.40
C ASP A 144 -3.97 -2.48 -19.57
N GLU A 145 -4.79 -3.17 -18.78
CA GLU A 145 -5.73 -2.53 -17.83
C GLU A 145 -4.96 -1.77 -16.74
N LEU A 146 -3.84 -2.35 -16.26
CA LEU A 146 -2.97 -1.70 -15.28
C LEU A 146 -2.28 -0.48 -15.86
N VAL A 147 -1.82 -0.52 -17.12
CA VAL A 147 -1.23 0.63 -17.82
C VAL A 147 -2.27 1.74 -17.99
N ALA A 148 -3.47 1.41 -18.45
CA ALA A 148 -4.56 2.38 -18.60
C ALA A 148 -4.92 3.04 -17.25
N ALA A 149 -5.05 2.24 -16.19
CA ALA A 149 -5.32 2.76 -14.85
C ALA A 149 -4.17 3.61 -14.29
N ALA A 150 -2.92 3.29 -14.59
CA ALA A 150 -1.75 4.07 -14.19
C ALA A 150 -1.71 5.43 -14.91
N ILE A 151 -2.08 5.47 -16.19
CA ILE A 151 -2.20 6.72 -16.96
C ILE A 151 -3.33 7.58 -16.38
N GLU A 152 -4.51 7.01 -16.14
CA GLU A 152 -5.67 7.72 -15.61
C GLU A 152 -5.43 8.26 -14.20
N SER A 153 -4.76 7.47 -13.35
CA SER A 153 -4.45 7.84 -11.97
C SER A 153 -3.19 8.69 -11.81
N SER A 154 -2.52 9.05 -12.90
CA SER A 154 -1.30 9.85 -12.86
C SER A 154 -1.51 11.22 -12.23
N PRO A 155 -0.61 11.70 -11.33
CA PRO A 155 -0.72 13.02 -10.72
C PRO A 155 -0.46 14.17 -11.71
N VAL A 156 0.07 13.88 -12.90
CA VAL A 156 0.43 14.84 -13.93
C VAL A 156 0.15 14.28 -15.33
N PRO A 157 0.02 15.12 -16.37
CA PRO A 157 -0.15 14.66 -17.75
C PRO A 157 0.94 13.71 -18.20
N ILE A 158 0.57 12.69 -18.99
CA ILE A 158 1.48 11.77 -19.65
C ILE A 158 1.42 12.00 -21.15
N GLN A 159 2.58 12.04 -21.83
CA GLN A 159 2.70 12.21 -23.26
C GLN A 159 3.70 11.20 -23.85
N ILE A 160 3.41 10.71 -25.04
CA ILE A 160 4.35 9.89 -25.81
C ILE A 160 5.45 10.79 -26.36
N SER A 161 6.70 10.32 -26.33
CA SER A 161 7.85 11.03 -26.89
C SER A 161 8.81 10.07 -27.58
N ASP A 162 9.05 10.33 -28.86
CA ASP A 162 10.04 9.61 -29.67
C ASP A 162 11.44 10.24 -29.54
N SER A 163 11.56 11.37 -28.83
CA SER A 163 12.83 12.10 -28.64
C SER A 163 13.58 11.72 -27.37
N LEU A 164 13.06 10.79 -26.56
CA LEU A 164 13.77 10.30 -25.38
C LEU A 164 15.03 9.52 -25.80
N PRO A 165 16.19 9.72 -25.11
CA PRO A 165 17.36 8.87 -25.31
C PRO A 165 17.04 7.38 -25.16
N ASP A 166 17.76 6.51 -25.92
CA ASP A 166 17.48 5.06 -25.95
C ASP A 166 17.53 4.38 -24.59
N SER A 167 18.30 4.87 -23.67
CA SER A 167 18.41 4.37 -22.29
C SER A 167 17.25 4.82 -21.36
N ILE A 168 16.37 5.75 -21.81
CA ILE A 168 15.33 6.33 -20.99
C ILE A 168 13.96 5.83 -21.46
N GLN A 169 13.30 5.06 -20.60
CA GLN A 169 11.95 4.51 -20.83
C GLN A 169 10.85 5.55 -20.64
N ALA A 170 10.95 6.33 -19.56
CA ALA A 170 10.07 7.46 -19.27
C ALA A 170 10.83 8.50 -18.45
N GLN A 171 10.37 9.76 -18.50
CA GLN A 171 10.96 10.86 -17.76
C GLN A 171 9.92 11.89 -17.33
N TYR A 172 9.83 12.13 -16.03
CA TYR A 172 9.12 13.29 -15.49
C TYR A 172 9.97 14.54 -15.68
N VAL A 173 9.40 15.58 -16.29
CA VAL A 173 10.03 16.88 -16.51
C VAL A 173 9.40 17.91 -15.57
N PRO A 174 10.12 18.37 -14.53
CA PRO A 174 9.62 19.32 -13.54
C PRO A 174 9.10 20.64 -14.11
N LYS A 175 9.78 21.16 -15.12
CA LYS A 175 9.52 22.48 -15.73
C LYS A 175 8.07 22.62 -16.23
N ASN A 176 7.52 21.60 -16.86
CA ASN A 176 6.16 21.59 -17.39
C ASN A 176 5.23 20.59 -16.69
N ARG A 177 5.72 19.93 -15.64
CA ARG A 177 4.99 18.93 -14.85
C ARG A 177 4.35 17.84 -15.73
N THR A 178 5.10 17.28 -16.66
CA THR A 178 4.66 16.27 -17.62
C THR A 178 5.58 15.05 -17.55
N ILE A 179 5.02 13.87 -17.65
CA ILE A 179 5.75 12.61 -17.83
C ILE A 179 5.79 12.31 -19.33
N TYR A 180 6.97 12.15 -19.87
CA TYR A 180 7.19 11.68 -21.25
C TYR A 180 7.51 10.19 -21.21
N VAL A 181 6.86 9.41 -22.06
CA VAL A 181 6.98 7.95 -22.11
C VAL A 181 7.36 7.54 -23.52
N ARG A 182 8.36 6.65 -23.66
CA ARG A 182 8.77 6.08 -24.94
C ARG A 182 7.68 5.18 -25.47
N ASN A 183 7.42 5.23 -26.76
CA ASN A 183 6.53 4.34 -27.47
C ASN A 183 7.21 2.97 -27.77
N GLY A 184 6.41 1.91 -27.96
CA GLY A 184 6.87 0.60 -28.46
C GLY A 184 7.53 -0.30 -27.41
N MET A 185 7.47 0.01 -26.13
CA MET A 185 7.85 -0.89 -25.04
C MET A 185 6.74 -1.92 -24.79
N ASP A 186 7.10 -3.07 -24.20
CA ASP A 186 6.08 -3.99 -23.66
C ASP A 186 5.28 -3.36 -22.51
N ALA A 187 4.09 -3.89 -22.25
CA ALA A 187 3.17 -3.30 -21.28
C ALA A 187 3.71 -3.31 -19.84
N GLY A 188 4.43 -4.37 -19.44
CA GLY A 188 5.03 -4.45 -18.10
C GLY A 188 6.12 -3.40 -17.88
N THR A 189 7.03 -3.26 -18.84
CA THR A 189 8.06 -2.21 -18.84
C THR A 189 7.43 -0.82 -18.85
N THR A 190 6.39 -0.61 -19.64
CA THR A 190 5.65 0.66 -19.72
C THR A 190 5.02 1.01 -18.37
N LEU A 191 4.35 0.06 -17.72
CA LEU A 191 3.75 0.26 -16.40
C LEU A 191 4.80 0.66 -15.37
N CYS A 192 5.89 -0.09 -15.26
CA CYS A 192 6.96 0.18 -14.29
C CYS A 192 7.61 1.55 -14.54
N ALA A 193 7.81 1.94 -15.80
CA ALA A 193 8.34 3.24 -16.16
C ALA A 193 7.39 4.39 -15.77
N ILE A 194 6.10 4.26 -16.08
CA ILE A 194 5.06 5.25 -15.70
C ILE A 194 4.99 5.38 -14.18
N VAL A 195 4.88 4.28 -13.45
CA VAL A 195 4.76 4.28 -11.98
C VAL A 195 5.97 4.95 -11.33
N ARG A 196 7.19 4.66 -11.82
CA ARG A 196 8.41 5.31 -11.33
C ARG A 196 8.40 6.82 -11.54
N GLU A 197 7.93 7.29 -12.68
CA GLU A 197 7.86 8.72 -12.96
C GLU A 197 6.67 9.40 -12.26
N CYS A 198 5.56 8.72 -12.04
CA CYS A 198 4.49 9.19 -11.15
C CYS A 198 4.99 9.38 -9.71
N ALA A 199 5.83 8.46 -9.21
CA ALA A 199 6.49 8.62 -7.91
C ALA A 199 7.37 9.88 -7.86
N GLN A 200 8.16 10.14 -8.92
CA GLN A 200 8.97 11.36 -9.04
C GLN A 200 8.09 12.63 -9.04
N ALA A 201 6.96 12.59 -9.74
CA ALA A 201 6.01 13.71 -9.77
C ALA A 201 5.36 13.95 -8.41
N ASP A 202 5.04 12.90 -7.65
CA ASP A 202 4.50 13.00 -6.29
C ASP A 202 5.49 13.61 -5.28
N PHE A 203 6.80 13.37 -5.47
CA PHE A 203 7.85 13.99 -4.66
C PHE A 203 8.08 15.47 -5.02
N HIS A 204 7.73 15.90 -6.22
CA HIS A 204 7.92 17.30 -6.64
C HIS A 204 6.82 18.20 -6.07
N LYS A 205 6.92 18.54 -4.79
CA LYS A 205 5.96 19.42 -4.10
C LYS A 205 6.43 20.87 -4.03
N ASP A 206 7.75 21.09 -4.03
CA ASP A 206 8.36 22.40 -3.85
C ASP A 206 9.67 22.54 -4.65
N TYR A 207 10.36 23.66 -4.46
CA TYR A 207 11.63 23.99 -5.13
C TYR A 207 12.82 23.12 -4.68
N THR A 208 12.68 22.33 -3.64
CA THR A 208 13.76 21.48 -3.11
C THR A 208 13.83 20.14 -3.81
N TYR A 209 12.88 19.84 -4.71
CA TYR A 209 12.85 18.58 -5.44
C TYR A 209 14.17 18.31 -6.17
N ASN A 210 14.72 17.13 -5.91
CA ASN A 210 15.89 16.59 -6.59
C ASN A 210 15.62 15.16 -7.04
N ARG A 211 15.63 14.93 -8.35
CA ARG A 211 15.38 13.63 -8.95
C ARG A 211 16.25 12.50 -8.38
N GLN A 212 17.52 12.78 -8.11
CA GLN A 212 18.47 11.76 -7.62
C GLN A 212 18.11 11.31 -6.19
N SER A 213 17.71 12.24 -5.33
CA SER A 213 17.33 11.95 -3.96
C SER A 213 16.11 11.00 -3.88
N TYR A 214 15.22 11.08 -4.86
CA TYR A 214 14.01 10.26 -4.90
C TYR A 214 14.08 9.09 -5.91
N ALA A 215 15.26 8.85 -6.51
CA ALA A 215 15.42 7.76 -7.48
C ALA A 215 15.18 6.38 -6.85
N ALA A 216 15.78 6.12 -5.68
CA ALA A 216 15.61 4.85 -4.98
C ALA A 216 14.19 4.62 -4.43
N PRO A 217 13.53 5.58 -3.72
CA PRO A 217 12.14 5.43 -3.33
C PRO A 217 11.19 5.19 -4.51
N SER A 218 11.38 5.90 -5.64
CA SER A 218 10.57 5.72 -6.85
C SER A 218 10.78 4.35 -7.49
N TYR A 219 12.00 3.82 -7.47
CA TYR A 219 12.31 2.48 -7.94
C TYR A 219 11.65 1.40 -7.09
N CYS A 220 11.72 1.54 -5.76
CA CYS A 220 11.03 0.65 -4.82
C CYS A 220 9.50 0.69 -5.01
N ALA A 221 8.93 1.89 -5.26
CA ALA A 221 7.50 2.03 -5.52
C ALA A 221 7.06 1.30 -6.81
N ALA A 222 7.85 1.38 -7.89
CA ALA A 222 7.59 0.63 -9.11
C ALA A 222 7.63 -0.88 -8.88
N TYR A 223 8.61 -1.37 -8.12
CA TYR A 223 8.67 -2.76 -7.69
C TYR A 223 7.43 -3.18 -6.90
N MET A 224 7.00 -2.39 -5.90
CA MET A 224 5.82 -2.70 -5.09
C MET A 224 4.56 -2.84 -5.94
N VAL A 225 4.39 -1.99 -6.96
CA VAL A 225 3.26 -2.09 -7.90
C VAL A 225 3.38 -3.35 -8.77
N ALA A 226 4.55 -3.60 -9.35
CA ALA A 226 4.80 -4.79 -10.16
C ALA A 226 4.50 -6.07 -9.35
N HIS A 227 5.06 -6.20 -8.15
CA HIS A 227 4.85 -7.34 -7.27
C HIS A 227 3.36 -7.51 -6.88
N ARG A 228 2.68 -6.41 -6.52
CA ARG A 228 1.27 -6.42 -6.09
C ARG A 228 0.35 -7.00 -7.17
N TYR A 229 0.63 -6.73 -8.42
CA TYR A 229 -0.18 -7.16 -9.56
C TYR A 229 0.40 -8.35 -10.32
N GLY A 230 1.41 -9.03 -9.75
CA GLY A 230 1.95 -10.28 -10.27
C GLY A 230 2.74 -10.14 -11.58
N LEU A 231 3.32 -8.96 -11.85
CA LEU A 231 4.21 -8.77 -12.99
C LEU A 231 5.57 -9.44 -12.72
N ASP A 232 6.31 -9.71 -13.79
CA ASP A 232 7.69 -10.15 -13.67
C ASP A 232 8.56 -9.07 -12.99
N THR A 233 9.21 -9.44 -11.91
CA THR A 233 10.09 -8.58 -11.11
C THR A 233 11.56 -8.97 -11.19
N ALA A 234 11.93 -9.94 -12.04
CA ALA A 234 13.30 -10.47 -12.12
C ALA A 234 14.34 -9.41 -12.54
N ALA A 235 13.92 -8.37 -13.26
CA ALA A 235 14.81 -7.27 -13.66
C ALA A 235 15.13 -6.27 -12.54
N PHE A 236 14.44 -6.34 -11.40
CA PHE A 236 14.72 -5.47 -10.27
C PHE A 236 15.93 -5.96 -9.46
N ASN A 237 16.82 -5.05 -9.13
CA ASN A 237 18.00 -5.30 -8.31
C ASN A 237 18.14 -4.22 -7.24
N PHE A 238 18.29 -4.62 -5.99
CA PHE A 238 18.33 -3.70 -4.85
C PHE A 238 19.73 -3.50 -4.25
N ASP A 239 20.78 -4.13 -4.78
CA ASP A 239 22.14 -4.01 -4.26
C ASP A 239 22.59 -2.56 -4.14
N ARG A 240 22.30 -1.75 -5.18
CA ARG A 240 22.62 -0.33 -5.16
C ARG A 240 21.81 0.46 -4.13
N VAL A 241 20.55 0.09 -3.90
CA VAL A 241 19.70 0.74 -2.90
C VAL A 241 20.24 0.46 -1.51
N VAL A 242 20.56 -0.80 -1.22
CA VAL A 242 21.13 -1.20 0.07
C VAL A 242 22.53 -0.57 0.27
N ALA A 243 23.38 -0.52 -0.76
CA ALA A 243 24.68 0.16 -0.67
C ALA A 243 24.54 1.66 -0.33
N LEU A 244 23.48 2.32 -0.79
CA LEU A 244 23.22 3.74 -0.51
C LEU A 244 22.65 3.98 0.90
N TYR A 245 21.79 3.10 1.41
CA TYR A 245 21.00 3.36 2.62
C TYR A 245 21.34 2.43 3.80
N GLY A 246 21.89 1.25 3.56
CA GLY A 246 22.13 0.24 4.60
C GLY A 246 23.10 0.70 5.71
N ASN A 247 24.09 1.50 5.36
CA ASN A 247 25.11 2.01 6.31
C ASN A 247 24.83 3.43 6.82
N LEU A 248 23.66 4.02 6.49
CA LEU A 248 23.28 5.35 6.98
C LEU A 248 22.79 5.30 8.43
N GLY A 249 22.74 6.46 9.08
CA GLY A 249 22.14 6.60 10.41
C GLY A 249 20.63 6.28 10.40
N LYS A 250 20.11 5.83 11.54
CA LYS A 250 18.70 5.41 11.70
C LYS A 250 17.67 6.42 11.19
N GLU A 251 17.94 7.71 11.36
CA GLU A 251 17.05 8.78 10.89
C GLU A 251 16.93 8.80 9.37
N GLN A 252 18.07 8.66 8.67
CA GLN A 252 18.14 8.64 7.21
C GLN A 252 17.52 7.35 6.64
N GLN A 253 17.78 6.20 7.28
CA GLN A 253 17.13 4.92 6.94
C GLN A 253 15.62 5.02 7.09
N ARG A 254 15.14 5.59 8.19
CA ARG A 254 13.72 5.81 8.45
C ARG A 254 13.11 6.77 7.43
N GLY A 255 13.81 7.85 7.08
CA GLY A 255 13.41 8.79 6.03
C GLY A 255 13.19 8.09 4.70
N PHE A 256 14.17 7.31 4.24
CA PHE A 256 14.09 6.52 3.00
C PHE A 256 12.88 5.57 3.00
N LEU A 257 12.73 4.73 4.03
CA LEU A 257 11.61 3.77 4.10
C LEU A 257 10.25 4.49 4.25
N THR A 258 10.23 5.66 4.89
CA THR A 258 9.02 6.49 4.97
C THR A 258 8.62 6.99 3.58
N ASP A 259 9.56 7.47 2.79
CA ASP A 259 9.35 7.90 1.41
C ASP A 259 8.80 6.75 0.55
N VAL A 260 9.42 5.56 0.64
CA VAL A 260 8.93 4.35 -0.03
C VAL A 260 7.49 4.02 0.39
N ASN A 261 7.19 4.03 1.69
CA ASN A 261 5.86 3.72 2.21
C ASN A 261 4.79 4.73 1.77
N ILE A 262 5.12 6.01 1.77
CA ILE A 262 4.19 7.07 1.38
C ILE A 262 3.89 6.99 -0.11
N VAL A 263 4.92 6.99 -0.95
CA VAL A 263 4.73 7.04 -2.40
C VAL A 263 4.25 5.71 -2.97
N GLY A 264 4.86 4.59 -2.58
CA GLY A 264 4.43 3.26 -3.03
C GLY A 264 3.02 2.93 -2.58
N GLY A 265 2.70 3.14 -1.30
CA GLY A 265 1.35 2.99 -0.77
C GLY A 265 0.34 3.98 -1.37
N GLY A 266 0.77 5.19 -1.73
CA GLY A 266 -0.04 6.19 -2.45
C GLY A 266 -0.44 5.70 -3.83
N LEU A 267 0.53 5.29 -4.63
CA LEU A 267 0.33 4.78 -5.99
C LEU A 267 -0.52 3.51 -6.00
N LEU A 268 -0.27 2.56 -5.11
CA LEU A 268 -1.09 1.36 -4.97
C LEU A 268 -2.56 1.68 -4.62
N ARG A 269 -2.80 2.66 -3.76
CA ARG A 269 -4.18 3.11 -3.44
C ARG A 269 -4.86 3.79 -4.62
N SER A 270 -4.13 4.66 -5.32
CA SER A 270 -4.64 5.37 -6.49
C SER A 270 -5.02 4.39 -7.60
N LEU A 271 -4.10 3.50 -7.94
CA LEU A 271 -4.31 2.46 -8.96
C LEU A 271 -5.48 1.53 -8.59
N SER A 272 -5.52 1.03 -7.35
CA SER A 272 -6.62 0.17 -6.89
C SER A 272 -7.99 0.86 -6.94
N ARG A 273 -8.03 2.17 -6.70
CA ARG A 273 -9.28 2.95 -6.78
C ARG A 273 -9.74 3.10 -8.22
N THR A 274 -8.85 3.44 -9.13
CA THR A 274 -9.13 3.56 -10.57
C THR A 274 -9.63 2.23 -11.14
N LEU A 275 -8.92 1.13 -10.89
CA LEU A 275 -9.34 -0.21 -11.31
C LEU A 275 -10.70 -0.62 -10.75
N ALA A 276 -11.01 -0.26 -9.50
CA ALA A 276 -12.31 -0.55 -8.90
C ALA A 276 -13.47 0.26 -9.52
N VAL A 277 -13.20 1.43 -10.06
CA VAL A 277 -14.17 2.23 -10.82
C VAL A 277 -14.39 1.62 -12.20
N GLN A 278 -13.31 1.36 -12.95
CA GLN A 278 -13.36 0.74 -14.28
C GLN A 278 -14.08 -0.61 -14.27
N SER A 279 -13.90 -1.43 -13.23
CA SER A 279 -14.59 -2.73 -13.08
C SER A 279 -16.10 -2.61 -12.81
N ARG A 280 -16.61 -1.42 -12.45
CA ARG A 280 -18.04 -1.16 -12.22
C ARG A 280 -18.74 -0.53 -13.43
N GLU A 281 -18.00 0.05 -14.35
CA GLU A 281 -18.52 0.55 -15.60
C GLU A 281 -18.77 -0.65 -16.54
N PRO A 282 -19.97 -0.81 -17.14
CA PRO A 282 -20.17 -1.80 -18.17
C PRO A 282 -19.17 -1.54 -19.31
N PRO A 283 -18.60 -2.59 -19.95
CA PRO A 283 -17.66 -2.38 -21.04
C PRO A 283 -18.32 -1.44 -22.06
N THR A 284 -17.67 -0.31 -22.29
CA THR A 284 -18.07 0.66 -23.34
C THR A 284 -18.21 -0.16 -24.62
N ALA A 285 -19.43 -0.19 -25.15
CA ALA A 285 -19.72 -0.90 -26.39
C ALA A 285 -18.67 -0.48 -27.41
N GLU A 286 -17.79 -1.41 -27.78
CA GLU A 286 -16.92 -1.25 -28.93
C GLU A 286 -17.81 -0.75 -30.07
N TYR A 287 -17.41 0.32 -30.72
CA TYR A 287 -18.04 0.83 -31.91
C TYR A 287 -18.19 -0.34 -32.90
N ALA A 288 -19.37 -0.94 -32.92
CA ALA A 288 -19.72 -1.88 -33.95
C ALA A 288 -19.72 -1.10 -35.27
N VAL A 289 -18.63 -1.21 -36.01
CA VAL A 289 -18.55 -0.73 -37.39
C VAL A 289 -19.68 -1.43 -38.12
N ALA A 290 -20.73 -0.67 -38.39
CA ALA A 290 -21.89 -1.14 -39.14
C ALA A 290 -21.40 -1.55 -40.53
N VAL A 291 -21.26 -2.87 -40.75
CA VAL A 291 -21.05 -3.43 -42.10
C VAL A 291 -22.35 -3.18 -42.87
N PRO A 292 -22.33 -2.47 -44.01
CA PRO A 292 -23.53 -2.24 -44.79
C PRO A 292 -24.09 -3.55 -45.30
N SER A 293 -25.28 -3.94 -44.87
CA SER A 293 -25.96 -5.13 -45.39
C SER A 293 -26.22 -4.98 -46.87
N ALA A 294 -25.69 -5.89 -47.68
CA ALA A 294 -25.95 -5.98 -49.10
C ALA A 294 -27.45 -6.13 -49.37
N LYS A 295 -28.01 -5.16 -50.07
CA LYS A 295 -29.40 -5.19 -50.58
C LYS A 295 -29.60 -6.45 -51.42
N LYS A 296 -30.49 -7.36 -51.00
CA LYS A 296 -31.02 -8.41 -51.84
C LYS A 296 -31.83 -7.80 -52.98
N GLN A 297 -31.32 -7.88 -54.19
CA GLN A 297 -32.11 -7.60 -55.40
C GLN A 297 -33.18 -8.69 -55.57
N SER A 298 -34.45 -8.33 -55.42
CA SER A 298 -35.59 -9.15 -55.74
C SER A 298 -35.69 -9.26 -57.28
N ARG A 299 -35.49 -10.45 -57.85
CA ARG A 299 -35.84 -10.77 -59.23
C ARG A 299 -37.36 -10.84 -59.31
N GLN A 300 -37.98 -9.85 -59.93
CA GLN A 300 -39.32 -9.97 -60.50
C GLN A 300 -39.23 -10.90 -61.71
N ARG A 301 -39.93 -12.02 -61.62
CA ARG A 301 -40.28 -12.82 -62.79
C ARG A 301 -41.58 -12.28 -63.36
N GLU A 302 -41.50 -11.66 -64.52
CA GLU A 302 -42.63 -11.45 -65.39
C GLU A 302 -43.14 -12.77 -65.91
N ARG A 303 -44.44 -13.01 -65.78
CA ARG A 303 -45.24 -13.97 -66.58
C ARG A 303 -46.25 -13.11 -67.29
N GLY A 304 -46.18 -13.09 -68.59
CA GLY A 304 -47.20 -12.78 -69.55
C GLY A 304 -47.17 -13.86 -70.64
#